data_2b7ab5088bdae80636c1c3b32a0bc1ff
#
_entry.id   2b7ab5088bdae80636c1c3b32a0bc1ff
#
_cell.length_a   1.000
_cell.length_b   1.000
_cell.length_c   1.000
_cell.angle_alpha   90.00
_cell.angle_beta   90.00
_cell.angle_gamma   90.00
#
_symmetry.space_group_name_H-M   'P 1'
#
loop_
_entity.id
_entity.type
_entity.pdbx_description
1 polymer ?
#
loop_
_entity_poly.entity_id
_entity_poly.type
_entity_poly.pdbx_seq_one_letter_code
_entity_poly.pdbx_strand_id
1 'polypeptide(L)'
;MESLEQIGIKAKKASRYLAKLGIDEKNKALEAVADALTANAESIIAANEKDLVNAKANGMKPALIDRLTLDVKRINAMADGIRVLTGLEDPVGEVTGMKKRPNGLVIGMKRVPLGVVAIIYESRPNVTADAFGLTFKSGNACILRGGSDSINSNIAIADVIANALSDNGINPDVINLIKDTDRALVNQLMKMNDYIDVIIPRGGAGLIKNVVNNSTVPVIETGTGNCHVYVDEYADIDMAVKVIYNAKTSRIGVCNACESLVIHKAVAKQAIPLIVNALKEKNVEVRGDEYAMQCDSRIVPASDDDWGMEYLDYIISVKTVDSVDEAIEHINTYNTGHSESIITKDYNNANRFLDEIDAAYVNASTRFSDGFEFGFGAEIGISTQKLHARGPMGLKALTTTKYVIYGEGQIRQ
;
A
#
# COMPACT_ATOMS: atom_id res chain seq x y z
N MET A 1 23.66 21.77 2.49
CA MET A 1 22.70 20.75 2.10
C MET A 1 22.41 20.86 0.61
N GLU A 2 22.21 19.76 -0.08
CA GLU A 2 21.83 19.76 -1.49
C GLU A 2 20.40 20.31 -1.65
N SER A 3 20.15 21.14 -2.68
CA SER A 3 18.82 21.68 -2.92
C SER A 3 17.88 20.61 -3.51
N LEU A 4 16.55 20.76 -3.33
CA LEU A 4 15.57 19.86 -3.94
C LEU A 4 15.70 19.81 -5.47
N GLU A 5 16.03 20.91 -6.10
CA GLU A 5 16.25 20.97 -7.54
C GLU A 5 17.44 20.10 -7.95
N GLN A 6 18.57 20.17 -7.23
CA GLN A 6 19.74 19.33 -7.49
C GLN A 6 19.40 17.84 -7.35
N ILE A 7 18.65 17.49 -6.29
CA ILE A 7 18.14 16.12 -6.08
C ILE A 7 17.26 15.70 -7.26
N GLY A 8 16.35 16.56 -7.71
CA GLY A 8 15.47 16.29 -8.86
C GLY A 8 16.24 16.06 -10.16
N ILE A 9 17.25 16.90 -10.46
CA ILE A 9 18.11 16.75 -11.64
C ILE A 9 18.84 15.39 -11.61
N LYS A 10 19.44 15.02 -10.48
CA LYS A 10 20.13 13.74 -10.31
C LYS A 10 19.20 12.55 -10.50
N ALA A 11 18.05 12.55 -9.81
CA ALA A 11 17.05 11.49 -9.92
C ALA A 11 16.55 11.33 -11.38
N LYS A 12 16.28 12.43 -12.09
CA LYS A 12 15.83 12.39 -13.49
C LYS A 12 16.91 11.82 -14.43
N LYS A 13 18.19 12.14 -14.19
CA LYS A 13 19.32 11.54 -14.93
C LYS A 13 19.46 10.06 -14.60
N ALA A 14 19.37 9.71 -13.33
CA ALA A 14 19.48 8.32 -12.86
C ALA A 14 18.33 7.44 -13.34
N SER A 15 17.10 7.94 -13.44
CA SER A 15 15.96 7.17 -13.98
C SER A 15 16.18 6.77 -15.43
N ARG A 16 16.76 7.66 -16.26
CA ARG A 16 17.10 7.37 -17.65
C ARG A 16 18.23 6.34 -17.79
N TYR A 17 19.13 6.31 -16.82
CA TYR A 17 20.18 5.29 -16.74
C TYR A 17 19.57 3.95 -16.34
N LEU A 18 18.78 3.91 -15.27
CA LEU A 18 18.18 2.70 -14.71
C LEU A 18 17.23 2.00 -15.70
N ALA A 19 16.48 2.77 -16.48
CA ALA A 19 15.57 2.25 -17.51
C ALA A 19 16.26 1.42 -18.62
N LYS A 20 17.59 1.44 -18.69
CA LYS A 20 18.40 0.70 -19.68
C LYS A 20 19.00 -0.58 -19.09
N LEU A 21 19.02 -0.74 -17.77
CA LEU A 21 19.60 -1.91 -17.13
C LEU A 21 18.75 -3.15 -17.39
N GLY A 22 19.43 -4.26 -17.66
CA GLY A 22 18.81 -5.57 -17.77
C GLY A 22 18.42 -6.16 -16.41
N ILE A 23 17.62 -7.23 -16.46
CA ILE A 23 17.15 -7.92 -15.25
C ILE A 23 18.33 -8.47 -14.41
N ASP A 24 19.36 -9.00 -15.04
CA ASP A 24 20.51 -9.59 -14.35
C ASP A 24 21.32 -8.54 -13.60
N GLU A 25 21.52 -7.35 -14.19
CA GLU A 25 22.20 -6.23 -13.53
C GLU A 25 21.41 -5.74 -12.34
N LYS A 26 20.08 -5.60 -12.48
CA LYS A 26 19.18 -5.22 -11.39
C LYS A 26 19.18 -6.24 -10.27
N ASN A 27 19.07 -7.54 -10.59
CA ASN A 27 19.05 -8.60 -9.59
C ASN A 27 20.37 -8.67 -8.82
N LYS A 28 21.51 -8.59 -9.51
CA LYS A 28 22.84 -8.56 -8.86
C LYS A 28 22.98 -7.38 -7.91
N ALA A 29 22.50 -6.21 -8.30
CA ALA A 29 22.53 -5.02 -7.45
C ALA A 29 21.61 -5.17 -6.21
N LEU A 30 20.41 -5.74 -6.37
CA LEU A 30 19.49 -6.00 -5.28
C LEU A 30 20.06 -7.00 -4.26
N GLU A 31 20.70 -8.09 -4.72
CA GLU A 31 21.39 -9.05 -3.84
C GLU A 31 22.51 -8.35 -3.04
N ALA A 32 23.35 -7.55 -3.72
CA ALA A 32 24.42 -6.81 -3.05
C ALA A 32 23.87 -5.82 -2.00
N VAL A 33 22.76 -5.17 -2.29
CA VAL A 33 22.09 -4.28 -1.31
C VAL A 33 21.54 -5.08 -0.13
N ALA A 34 20.92 -6.22 -0.35
CA ALA A 34 20.40 -7.08 0.70
C ALA A 34 21.53 -7.57 1.64
N ASP A 35 22.65 -8.00 1.06
CA ASP A 35 23.84 -8.40 1.81
C ASP A 35 24.43 -7.23 2.62
N ALA A 36 24.51 -6.04 2.01
CA ALA A 36 25.00 -4.84 2.68
C ALA A 36 24.11 -4.41 3.84
N LEU A 37 22.78 -4.48 3.72
CA LEU A 37 21.86 -4.19 4.83
C LEU A 37 22.11 -5.13 6.02
N THR A 38 22.24 -6.42 5.77
CA THR A 38 22.52 -7.42 6.81
C THR A 38 23.90 -7.18 7.44
N ALA A 39 24.94 -6.92 6.63
CA ALA A 39 26.30 -6.68 7.12
C ALA A 39 26.42 -5.38 7.94
N ASN A 40 25.58 -4.39 7.69
CA ASN A 40 25.58 -3.10 8.40
C ASN A 40 24.46 -2.98 9.45
N ALA A 41 23.89 -4.11 9.90
CA ALA A 41 22.75 -4.12 10.84
C ALA A 41 23.08 -3.35 12.14
N GLU A 42 24.26 -3.52 12.72
CA GLU A 42 24.66 -2.83 13.95
C GLU A 42 24.69 -1.31 13.79
N SER A 43 25.19 -0.80 12.66
CA SER A 43 25.25 0.65 12.40
C SER A 43 23.86 1.24 12.18
N ILE A 44 22.97 0.51 11.53
CA ILE A 44 21.56 0.90 11.32
C ILE A 44 20.83 0.92 12.66
N ILE A 45 21.03 -0.08 13.53
CA ILE A 45 20.43 -0.13 14.88
C ILE A 45 20.94 1.04 15.73
N ALA A 46 22.23 1.34 15.70
CA ALA A 46 22.80 2.47 16.44
C ALA A 46 22.21 3.84 15.97
N ALA A 47 21.90 3.98 14.68
CA ALA A 47 21.17 5.13 14.17
C ALA A 47 19.70 5.16 14.63
N ASN A 48 19.05 3.99 14.65
CA ASN A 48 17.66 3.84 15.11
C ASN A 48 17.50 4.14 16.60
N GLU A 49 18.48 3.79 17.42
CA GLU A 49 18.46 4.12 18.84
C GLU A 49 18.34 5.63 19.09
N LYS A 50 18.98 6.47 18.26
CA LYS A 50 18.84 7.95 18.34
C LYS A 50 17.40 8.39 18.08
N ASP A 51 16.76 7.78 17.08
CA ASP A 51 15.36 8.06 16.77
C ASP A 51 14.44 7.62 17.90
N LEU A 52 14.68 6.44 18.48
CA LEU A 52 13.90 5.90 19.61
C LEU A 52 14.02 6.76 20.88
N VAL A 53 15.21 7.27 21.18
CA VAL A 53 15.44 8.20 22.31
C VAL A 53 14.61 9.47 22.11
N ASN A 54 14.66 10.06 20.92
CA ASN A 54 13.90 11.27 20.59
C ASN A 54 12.39 11.02 20.63
N ALA A 55 11.93 9.88 20.07
CA ALA A 55 10.53 9.49 20.06
C ALA A 55 9.95 9.34 21.48
N LYS A 56 10.69 8.69 22.37
CA LYS A 56 10.31 8.53 23.79
C LYS A 56 10.27 9.87 24.51
N ALA A 57 11.28 10.72 24.31
CA ALA A 57 11.35 12.05 24.90
C ALA A 57 10.19 12.94 24.46
N ASN A 58 9.70 12.78 23.24
CA ASN A 58 8.54 13.51 22.67
C ASN A 58 7.19 12.86 23.00
N GLY A 59 7.14 11.83 23.85
CA GLY A 59 5.88 11.20 24.29
C GLY A 59 5.17 10.40 23.20
N MET A 60 5.91 9.84 22.23
CA MET A 60 5.31 9.00 21.17
C MET A 60 4.59 7.79 21.76
N LYS A 61 3.42 7.45 21.21
CA LYS A 61 2.62 6.29 21.65
C LYS A 61 3.40 4.97 21.47
N PRO A 62 3.26 3.99 22.39
CA PRO A 62 3.98 2.72 22.33
C PRO A 62 3.86 1.97 20.99
N ALA A 63 2.68 1.98 20.36
CA ALA A 63 2.45 1.35 19.06
C ALA A 63 3.26 2.00 17.93
N LEU A 64 3.50 3.31 17.98
CA LEU A 64 4.34 4.01 17.00
C LEU A 64 5.83 3.78 17.29
N ILE A 65 6.23 3.66 18.57
CA ILE A 65 7.59 3.29 18.97
C ILE A 65 7.91 1.89 18.45
N ASP A 66 6.98 0.92 18.57
CA ASP A 66 7.18 -0.42 18.02
C ASP A 66 7.38 -0.38 16.50
N ARG A 67 6.60 0.42 15.76
CA ARG A 67 6.76 0.60 14.31
C ARG A 67 8.11 1.21 13.93
N LEU A 68 8.62 2.11 14.75
CA LEU A 68 9.90 2.80 14.55
C LEU A 68 11.09 1.91 14.85
N THR A 69 10.93 0.95 15.77
CA THR A 69 12.03 0.11 16.27
C THR A 69 12.59 -0.78 15.17
N LEU A 70 13.91 -0.80 15.05
CA LEU A 70 14.66 -1.75 14.24
C LEU A 70 15.52 -2.64 15.14
N ASP A 71 15.49 -3.93 14.86
CA ASP A 71 16.37 -4.95 15.42
C ASP A 71 16.97 -5.79 14.28
N VAL A 72 17.88 -6.69 14.60
CA VAL A 72 18.51 -7.58 13.61
C VAL A 72 17.47 -8.37 12.81
N LYS A 73 16.40 -8.83 13.45
CA LYS A 73 15.33 -9.59 12.79
C LYS A 73 14.60 -8.73 11.77
N ARG A 74 14.26 -7.48 12.11
CA ARG A 74 13.56 -6.55 11.21
C ARG A 74 14.44 -6.10 10.05
N ILE A 75 15.76 -5.92 10.28
CA ILE A 75 16.72 -5.61 9.22
C ILE A 75 16.90 -6.79 8.28
N ASN A 76 17.02 -8.01 8.80
CA ASN A 76 17.06 -9.21 7.97
C ASN A 76 15.75 -9.36 7.15
N ALA A 77 14.60 -9.06 7.74
CA ALA A 77 13.34 -9.08 7.00
C ALA A 77 13.29 -8.04 5.85
N MET A 78 13.91 -6.84 6.03
CA MET A 78 14.08 -5.89 4.91
C MET A 78 14.98 -6.47 3.81
N ALA A 79 16.10 -7.07 4.17
CA ALA A 79 17.01 -7.71 3.22
C ALA A 79 16.32 -8.85 2.45
N ASP A 80 15.57 -9.69 3.16
CA ASP A 80 14.79 -10.78 2.56
C ASP A 80 13.69 -10.25 1.62
N GLY A 81 13.02 -9.16 1.99
CA GLY A 81 12.06 -8.47 1.12
C GLY A 81 12.71 -8.01 -0.20
N ILE A 82 13.93 -7.49 -0.15
CA ILE A 82 14.69 -7.12 -1.36
C ILE A 82 15.07 -8.38 -2.16
N ARG A 83 15.50 -9.47 -1.52
CA ARG A 83 15.81 -10.73 -2.21
C ARG A 83 14.59 -11.34 -2.92
N VAL A 84 13.40 -11.24 -2.34
CA VAL A 84 12.16 -11.69 -3.00
C VAL A 84 12.00 -11.03 -4.36
N LEU A 85 12.36 -9.74 -4.50
CA LEU A 85 12.24 -9.01 -5.76
C LEU A 85 13.14 -9.58 -6.86
N THR A 86 14.26 -10.21 -6.52
CA THR A 86 15.16 -10.81 -7.53
C THR A 86 14.52 -12.00 -8.25
N GLY A 87 13.63 -12.72 -7.54
CA GLY A 87 12.87 -13.84 -8.11
C GLY A 87 11.65 -13.41 -8.95
N LEU A 88 11.27 -12.13 -8.92
CA LEU A 88 10.14 -11.65 -9.69
C LEU A 88 10.54 -11.28 -11.12
N GLU A 89 9.61 -11.49 -12.07
CA GLU A 89 9.76 -11.03 -13.44
C GLU A 89 9.94 -9.51 -13.52
N ASP A 90 10.80 -9.04 -14.42
CA ASP A 90 10.95 -7.62 -14.70
C ASP A 90 9.82 -7.17 -15.65
N PRO A 91 8.93 -6.26 -15.21
CA PRO A 91 7.84 -5.79 -16.07
C PRO A 91 8.33 -4.86 -17.19
N VAL A 92 9.54 -4.32 -17.09
CA VAL A 92 10.08 -3.34 -18.04
C VAL A 92 10.43 -4.02 -19.34
N GLY A 93 9.84 -3.55 -20.44
CA GLY A 93 10.08 -4.12 -21.76
C GLY A 93 9.01 -5.12 -22.21
N GLU A 94 8.10 -5.55 -21.35
CA GLU A 94 6.95 -6.39 -21.71
C GLU A 94 6.16 -5.75 -22.87
N VAL A 95 5.92 -6.52 -23.95
CA VAL A 95 5.10 -6.10 -25.09
C VAL A 95 3.77 -6.83 -25.03
N THR A 96 2.70 -6.09 -24.75
CA THR A 96 1.37 -6.68 -24.49
C THR A 96 0.57 -6.95 -25.76
N GLY A 97 1.03 -6.51 -26.90
CA GLY A 97 0.41 -6.79 -28.18
C GLY A 97 1.10 -6.02 -29.32
N MET A 98 1.11 -6.61 -30.51
CA MET A 98 1.66 -6.02 -31.71
C MET A 98 0.77 -6.32 -32.90
N LYS A 99 0.34 -5.30 -33.66
CA LYS A 99 -0.64 -5.45 -34.75
C LYS A 99 -0.21 -4.66 -35.98
N LYS A 100 -0.22 -5.33 -37.13
CA LYS A 100 -0.02 -4.68 -38.44
C LYS A 100 -1.30 -3.94 -38.84
N ARG A 101 -1.15 -2.69 -39.27
CA ARG A 101 -2.24 -1.85 -39.74
C ARG A 101 -2.40 -1.96 -41.25
N PRO A 102 -3.54 -1.58 -41.84
CA PRO A 102 -3.76 -1.61 -43.28
C PRO A 102 -2.74 -0.82 -44.10
N ASN A 103 -2.18 0.26 -43.54
CA ASN A 103 -1.14 1.08 -44.16
C ASN A 103 0.29 0.51 -44.01
N GLY A 104 0.43 -0.69 -43.43
CA GLY A 104 1.72 -1.36 -43.26
C GLY A 104 2.45 -1.07 -41.94
N LEU A 105 2.04 -0.06 -41.17
CA LEU A 105 2.62 0.19 -39.86
C LEU A 105 2.38 -0.98 -38.92
N VAL A 106 3.40 -1.35 -38.12
CA VAL A 106 3.26 -2.30 -37.01
C VAL A 106 3.26 -1.51 -35.71
N ILE A 107 2.15 -1.58 -34.99
CA ILE A 107 1.94 -0.84 -33.72
C ILE A 107 1.83 -1.83 -32.60
N GLY A 108 2.66 -1.63 -31.57
CA GLY A 108 2.64 -2.40 -30.34
C GLY A 108 2.56 -1.52 -29.10
N MET A 109 2.27 -2.13 -27.95
CA MET A 109 2.25 -1.47 -26.65
C MET A 109 3.33 -2.09 -25.77
N LYS A 110 4.30 -1.27 -25.34
CA LYS A 110 5.45 -1.68 -24.53
C LYS A 110 5.39 -1.07 -23.14
N ARG A 111 5.62 -1.88 -22.12
CA ARG A 111 5.71 -1.44 -20.74
C ARG A 111 7.04 -0.74 -20.45
N VAL A 112 6.97 0.38 -19.75
CA VAL A 112 8.12 1.23 -19.40
C VAL A 112 8.00 1.73 -17.95
N PRO A 113 9.12 2.08 -17.29
CA PRO A 113 9.08 2.72 -15.98
C PRO A 113 8.24 4.02 -15.99
N LEU A 114 7.72 4.41 -14.84
CA LEU A 114 7.10 5.73 -14.64
C LEU A 114 8.15 6.84 -14.77
N GLY A 115 9.35 6.63 -14.22
CA GLY A 115 10.46 7.57 -14.26
C GLY A 115 11.04 7.87 -12.88
N VAL A 116 10.72 9.00 -12.29
CA VAL A 116 11.09 9.38 -10.92
C VAL A 116 9.86 9.27 -10.02
N VAL A 117 9.94 8.40 -9.02
CA VAL A 117 8.87 8.18 -8.04
C VAL A 117 9.27 8.82 -6.71
N ALA A 118 8.53 9.82 -6.26
CA ALA A 118 8.72 10.38 -4.92
C ALA A 118 7.83 9.65 -3.92
N ILE A 119 8.39 9.27 -2.76
CA ILE A 119 7.64 8.57 -1.71
C ILE A 119 7.75 9.39 -0.42
N ILE A 120 6.59 9.83 0.09
CA ILE A 120 6.46 10.59 1.34
C ILE A 120 5.89 9.66 2.39
N TYR A 121 6.64 9.36 3.47
CA TYR A 121 6.24 8.35 4.46
C TYR A 121 6.53 8.77 5.89
N GLU A 122 5.81 8.15 6.84
CA GLU A 122 5.87 8.44 8.28
C GLU A 122 6.31 7.22 9.07
N SER A 123 7.06 7.44 10.17
CA SER A 123 7.34 6.49 11.27
C SER A 123 7.59 5.02 10.88
N ARG A 124 8.19 4.76 9.71
CA ARG A 124 8.42 3.41 9.19
C ARG A 124 9.76 3.34 8.46
N PRO A 125 10.88 3.17 9.16
CA PRO A 125 12.20 3.17 8.53
C PRO A 125 12.39 2.06 7.48
N ASN A 126 11.70 0.91 7.63
CA ASN A 126 11.72 -0.16 6.64
C ASN A 126 11.23 0.28 5.25
N VAL A 127 10.32 1.28 5.18
CA VAL A 127 9.83 1.79 3.89
C VAL A 127 10.96 2.35 3.03
N THR A 128 12.07 2.82 3.61
CA THR A 128 13.26 3.27 2.86
C THR A 128 13.81 2.14 1.97
N ALA A 129 13.95 0.92 2.51
CA ALA A 129 14.44 -0.24 1.78
C ALA A 129 13.37 -0.82 0.83
N ASP A 130 12.12 -0.94 1.29
CA ASP A 130 11.01 -1.48 0.50
C ASP A 130 10.73 -0.62 -0.73
N ALA A 131 10.68 0.70 -0.55
CA ALA A 131 10.46 1.67 -1.62
C ALA A 131 11.60 1.66 -2.63
N PHE A 132 12.85 1.63 -2.16
CA PHE A 132 14.01 1.48 -3.06
C PHE A 132 13.91 0.20 -3.88
N GLY A 133 13.74 -0.95 -3.23
CA GLY A 133 13.72 -2.24 -3.93
C GLY A 133 12.67 -2.30 -5.04
N LEU A 134 11.43 -1.90 -4.73
CA LEU A 134 10.32 -1.89 -5.69
C LEU A 134 10.53 -0.90 -6.85
N THR A 135 10.95 0.32 -6.55
CA THR A 135 11.22 1.33 -7.59
C THR A 135 12.40 0.94 -8.45
N PHE A 136 13.49 0.47 -7.85
CA PHE A 136 14.68 0.02 -8.57
C PHE A 136 14.39 -1.16 -9.50
N LYS A 137 13.72 -2.22 -9.02
CA LYS A 137 13.38 -3.40 -9.83
C LYS A 137 12.48 -3.01 -11.01
N SER A 138 11.51 -2.10 -10.80
CA SER A 138 10.62 -1.59 -11.85
C SER A 138 11.24 -0.49 -12.74
N GLY A 139 12.53 -0.18 -12.56
CA GLY A 139 13.29 0.73 -13.42
C GLY A 139 13.12 2.22 -13.11
N ASN A 140 12.61 2.58 -11.94
CA ASN A 140 12.38 3.94 -11.50
C ASN A 140 13.46 4.41 -10.52
N ALA A 141 13.95 5.63 -10.67
CA ALA A 141 14.66 6.29 -9.59
C ALA A 141 13.68 6.78 -8.52
N CYS A 142 14.08 6.77 -7.25
CA CYS A 142 13.23 7.27 -6.17
C CYS A 142 13.81 8.48 -5.46
N ILE A 143 12.88 9.35 -5.01
CA ILE A 143 13.13 10.44 -4.05
C ILE A 143 12.33 10.13 -2.80
N LEU A 144 13.01 9.92 -1.68
CA LEU A 144 12.45 9.50 -0.42
C LEU A 144 12.37 10.67 0.55
N ARG A 145 11.20 10.90 1.15
CA ARG A 145 10.99 11.88 2.22
C ARG A 145 10.33 11.18 3.40
N GLY A 146 11.14 10.73 4.35
CA GLY A 146 10.66 10.11 5.59
C GLY A 146 10.27 11.12 6.65
N GLY A 147 9.56 10.65 7.69
CA GLY A 147 9.24 11.44 8.87
C GLY A 147 10.50 11.89 9.64
N SER A 148 10.38 13.00 10.38
CA SER A 148 11.47 13.51 11.23
C SER A 148 11.79 12.58 12.41
N ASP A 149 10.84 11.73 12.79
CA ASP A 149 10.93 10.74 13.85
C ASP A 149 11.80 9.53 13.52
N SER A 150 12.07 9.28 12.22
CA SER A 150 12.89 8.17 11.72
C SER A 150 14.10 8.63 10.89
N ILE A 151 14.47 9.89 10.96
CA ILE A 151 15.46 10.47 10.03
C ILE A 151 16.83 9.83 10.12
N ASN A 152 17.33 9.51 11.32
CA ASN A 152 18.65 8.89 11.49
C ASN A 152 18.66 7.47 10.90
N SER A 153 17.62 6.70 11.15
CA SER A 153 17.44 5.37 10.57
C SER A 153 17.35 5.41 9.05
N ASN A 154 16.56 6.33 8.50
CA ASN A 154 16.38 6.49 7.05
C ASN A 154 17.70 6.87 6.37
N ILE A 155 18.50 7.76 6.97
CA ILE A 155 19.82 8.13 6.47
C ILE A 155 20.75 6.91 6.47
N ALA A 156 20.83 6.17 7.57
CA ALA A 156 21.68 5.00 7.67
C ALA A 156 21.34 3.93 6.61
N ILE A 157 20.05 3.63 6.44
CA ILE A 157 19.59 2.66 5.44
C ILE A 157 19.89 3.17 4.01
N ALA A 158 19.57 4.43 3.69
CA ALA A 158 19.80 4.98 2.37
C ALA A 158 21.29 5.06 2.01
N ASP A 159 22.16 5.42 2.97
CA ASP A 159 23.60 5.49 2.76
C ASP A 159 24.18 4.07 2.54
N VAL A 160 23.72 3.05 3.26
CA VAL A 160 24.12 1.63 3.04
C VAL A 160 23.71 1.19 1.64
N ILE A 161 22.48 1.49 1.21
CA ILE A 161 21.99 1.15 -0.13
C ILE A 161 22.84 1.85 -1.21
N ALA A 162 23.05 3.16 -1.09
CA ALA A 162 23.81 3.95 -2.06
C ALA A 162 25.25 3.47 -2.20
N ASN A 163 25.92 3.14 -1.09
CA ASN A 163 27.28 2.59 -1.08
C ASN A 163 27.33 1.23 -1.77
N ALA A 164 26.41 0.31 -1.44
CA ALA A 164 26.35 -1.01 -2.06
C ALA A 164 26.12 -0.92 -3.59
N LEU A 165 25.27 0.01 -4.06
CA LEU A 165 25.08 0.27 -5.48
C LEU A 165 26.38 0.76 -6.14
N SER A 166 27.05 1.75 -5.53
CA SER A 166 28.30 2.32 -6.03
C SER A 166 29.40 1.26 -6.14
N ASP A 167 29.56 0.43 -5.11
CA ASP A 167 30.55 -0.65 -5.06
C ASP A 167 30.32 -1.72 -6.14
N ASN A 168 29.08 -1.82 -6.62
CA ASN A 168 28.70 -2.73 -7.73
C ASN A 168 28.56 -2.02 -9.10
N GLY A 169 29.06 -0.78 -9.23
CA GLY A 169 29.10 -0.04 -10.48
C GLY A 169 27.75 0.52 -10.94
N ILE A 170 26.77 0.55 -10.06
CA ILE A 170 25.45 1.13 -10.31
C ILE A 170 25.43 2.59 -9.82
N ASN A 171 24.83 3.48 -10.61
CA ASN A 171 24.70 4.89 -10.22
C ASN A 171 23.90 5.01 -8.92
N PRO A 172 24.48 5.50 -7.79
CA PRO A 172 23.77 5.63 -6.52
C PRO A 172 22.65 6.66 -6.53
N ASP A 173 22.64 7.60 -7.49
CA ASP A 173 21.57 8.61 -7.60
C ASP A 173 20.20 8.00 -7.99
N VAL A 174 20.09 6.67 -8.14
CA VAL A 174 18.81 5.97 -8.28
C VAL A 174 18.01 5.97 -6.97
N ILE A 175 18.67 6.20 -5.82
CA ILE A 175 18.03 6.46 -4.54
C ILE A 175 18.47 7.82 -4.02
N ASN A 176 17.52 8.68 -3.69
CA ASN A 176 17.77 10.01 -3.15
C ASN A 176 16.92 10.20 -1.89
N LEU A 177 17.56 10.44 -0.75
CA LEU A 177 16.86 10.74 0.51
C LEU A 177 16.96 12.24 0.81
N ILE A 178 15.80 12.89 1.02
CA ILE A 178 15.75 14.26 1.54
C ILE A 178 16.07 14.21 3.04
N LYS A 179 17.28 14.65 3.40
CA LYS A 179 17.81 14.60 4.79
C LYS A 179 17.26 15.73 5.66
N ASP A 180 16.75 16.80 5.06
CA ASP A 180 16.13 17.91 5.78
C ASP A 180 14.69 17.58 6.15
N THR A 181 14.34 17.82 7.42
CA THR A 181 13.03 17.47 7.99
C THR A 181 12.02 18.61 7.93
N ASP A 182 12.38 19.78 7.36
CA ASP A 182 11.44 20.90 7.23
C ASP A 182 10.19 20.47 6.42
N ARG A 183 9.03 20.77 6.98
CA ARG A 183 7.73 20.49 6.33
C ARG A 183 7.51 21.34 5.08
N ALA A 184 8.13 22.52 4.99
CA ALA A 184 8.05 23.37 3.80
C ALA A 184 8.60 22.67 2.55
N LEU A 185 9.59 21.78 2.70
CA LEU A 185 10.14 21.00 1.60
C LEU A 185 9.15 19.99 1.02
N VAL A 186 8.20 19.48 1.82
CA VAL A 186 7.12 18.61 1.30
C VAL A 186 6.24 19.39 0.32
N ASN A 187 5.92 20.67 0.65
CA ASN A 187 5.12 21.52 -0.23
C ASN A 187 5.86 21.86 -1.53
N GLN A 188 7.19 22.01 -1.47
CA GLN A 188 8.00 22.22 -2.68
C GLN A 188 8.07 20.92 -3.50
N LEU A 189 8.31 19.77 -2.87
CA LEU A 189 8.37 18.46 -3.52
C LEU A 189 7.09 18.18 -4.32
N MET A 190 5.91 18.50 -3.76
CA MET A 190 4.61 18.35 -4.42
C MET A 190 4.41 19.21 -5.67
N LYS A 191 5.33 20.14 -5.95
CA LYS A 191 5.28 21.06 -7.10
C LYS A 191 6.40 20.83 -8.14
N MET A 192 7.22 19.79 -7.94
CA MET A 192 8.41 19.52 -8.78
C MET A 192 8.07 18.75 -10.05
N ASN A 193 7.08 19.17 -10.82
CA ASN A 193 6.60 18.50 -12.04
C ASN A 193 7.68 18.26 -13.10
N ASP A 194 8.72 19.10 -13.16
CA ASP A 194 9.80 18.94 -14.14
C ASP A 194 10.73 17.75 -13.81
N TYR A 195 10.74 17.32 -12.56
CA TYR A 195 11.67 16.31 -12.04
C TYR A 195 10.99 15.04 -11.59
N ILE A 196 9.78 15.12 -11.04
CA ILE A 196 9.04 14.00 -10.43
C ILE A 196 7.87 13.64 -11.32
N ASP A 197 7.75 12.35 -11.64
CA ASP A 197 6.70 11.84 -12.51
C ASP A 197 5.45 11.39 -11.71
N VAL A 198 5.65 10.95 -10.45
CA VAL A 198 4.56 10.55 -9.55
C VAL A 198 4.97 10.63 -8.08
N ILE A 199 4.00 10.93 -7.21
CA ILE A 199 4.16 10.89 -5.75
C ILE A 199 3.29 9.78 -5.17
N ILE A 200 3.85 9.01 -4.22
CA ILE A 200 3.14 7.98 -3.45
C ILE A 200 3.22 8.36 -1.96
N PRO A 201 2.14 8.86 -1.36
CA PRO A 201 2.10 9.10 0.09
C PRO A 201 1.91 7.78 0.86
N ARG A 202 2.63 7.60 1.99
CA ARG A 202 2.57 6.43 2.86
C ARG A 202 2.49 6.86 4.32
N GLY A 203 1.30 7.09 4.85
CA GLY A 203 1.11 7.57 6.21
C GLY A 203 -0.35 7.59 6.63
N GLY A 204 -0.68 8.36 7.64
CA GLY A 204 -2.06 8.54 8.09
C GLY A 204 -2.91 9.36 7.11
N ALA A 205 -4.24 9.30 7.28
CA ALA A 205 -5.22 9.99 6.45
C ALA A 205 -4.89 11.49 6.23
N GLY A 206 -4.37 12.16 7.25
CA GLY A 206 -4.00 13.59 7.17
C GLY A 206 -2.88 13.86 6.17
N LEU A 207 -1.83 13.02 6.15
CA LEU A 207 -0.75 13.13 5.16
C LEU A 207 -1.28 12.86 3.74
N ILE A 208 -2.01 11.77 3.57
CA ILE A 208 -2.55 11.37 2.27
C ILE A 208 -3.43 12.47 1.71
N LYS A 209 -4.41 12.96 2.47
CA LYS A 209 -5.30 14.06 2.08
C LYS A 209 -4.55 15.35 1.75
N ASN A 210 -3.50 15.67 2.53
CA ASN A 210 -2.67 16.84 2.25
C ASN A 210 -1.94 16.71 0.91
N VAL A 211 -1.35 15.56 0.60
CA VAL A 211 -0.63 15.32 -0.66
C VAL A 211 -1.60 15.34 -1.84
N VAL A 212 -2.72 14.62 -1.75
CA VAL A 212 -3.74 14.57 -2.81
C VAL A 212 -4.29 15.95 -3.15
N ASN A 213 -4.61 16.76 -2.13
CA ASN A 213 -5.24 18.08 -2.35
C ASN A 213 -4.26 19.18 -2.81
N ASN A 214 -2.97 19.05 -2.52
CA ASN A 214 -2.01 20.13 -2.74
C ASN A 214 -0.94 19.81 -3.79
N SER A 215 -0.82 18.56 -4.25
CA SER A 215 0.17 18.21 -5.26
C SER A 215 -0.26 18.65 -6.65
N THR A 216 0.69 19.20 -7.42
CA THR A 216 0.55 19.35 -8.88
C THR A 216 1.23 18.19 -9.63
N VAL A 217 2.14 17.47 -8.97
CA VAL A 217 2.66 16.20 -9.48
C VAL A 217 1.57 15.16 -9.33
N PRO A 218 1.34 14.25 -10.31
CA PRO A 218 0.41 13.15 -10.19
C PRO A 218 0.62 12.34 -8.91
N VAL A 219 -0.45 11.95 -8.24
CA VAL A 219 -0.40 11.18 -6.99
C VAL A 219 -1.04 9.82 -7.21
N ILE A 220 -0.36 8.76 -6.78
CA ILE A 220 -1.00 7.45 -6.59
C ILE A 220 -1.35 7.36 -5.11
N GLU A 221 -2.64 7.47 -4.83
CA GLU A 221 -3.16 7.49 -3.48
C GLU A 221 -3.13 6.09 -2.87
N THR A 222 -2.55 5.97 -1.66
CA THR A 222 -2.74 4.79 -0.81
C THR A 222 -3.83 5.12 0.19
N GLY A 223 -4.93 4.34 0.17
CA GLY A 223 -6.12 4.66 0.95
C GLY A 223 -6.00 4.32 2.44
N THR A 224 -6.86 4.95 3.24
CA THR A 224 -7.28 4.43 4.54
C THR A 224 -8.25 3.27 4.32
N GLY A 225 -8.40 2.37 5.30
CA GLY A 225 -9.20 1.17 5.13
C GLY A 225 -10.39 1.08 6.08
N ASN A 226 -11.54 1.68 5.74
CA ASN A 226 -12.80 1.29 6.35
C ASN A 226 -13.36 0.07 5.62
N CYS A 227 -12.84 -1.11 5.95
CA CYS A 227 -13.18 -2.36 5.28
C CYS A 227 -14.42 -3.00 5.89
N HIS A 228 -15.32 -3.53 5.05
CA HIS A 228 -16.57 -4.14 5.47
C HIS A 228 -16.58 -5.65 5.25
N VAL A 229 -17.30 -6.36 6.11
CA VAL A 229 -17.76 -7.73 5.85
C VAL A 229 -19.28 -7.76 5.91
N TYR A 230 -19.93 -8.09 4.80
CA TYR A 230 -21.37 -8.29 4.73
C TYR A 230 -21.73 -9.77 4.94
N VAL A 231 -22.59 -10.04 5.90
CA VAL A 231 -23.17 -11.36 6.16
C VAL A 231 -24.56 -11.41 5.54
N ASP A 232 -24.67 -12.04 4.41
CA ASP A 232 -25.88 -12.16 3.62
C ASP A 232 -26.92 -13.11 4.25
N GLU A 233 -28.19 -13.05 3.83
CA GLU A 233 -29.25 -13.95 4.30
C GLU A 233 -28.96 -15.44 3.99
N TYR A 234 -28.17 -15.70 2.95
CA TYR A 234 -27.73 -17.05 2.54
C TYR A 234 -26.33 -17.40 3.07
N ALA A 235 -25.83 -16.69 4.06
CA ALA A 235 -24.50 -16.91 4.59
C ALA A 235 -24.36 -18.27 5.32
N ASP A 236 -23.16 -18.84 5.24
CA ASP A 236 -22.70 -19.85 6.19
C ASP A 236 -22.22 -19.12 7.46
N ILE A 237 -22.94 -19.27 8.55
CA ILE A 237 -22.68 -18.52 9.79
C ILE A 237 -21.33 -18.92 10.42
N ASP A 238 -20.97 -20.20 10.38
CA ASP A 238 -19.67 -20.65 10.92
C ASP A 238 -18.50 -20.09 10.10
N MET A 239 -18.67 -19.99 8.79
CA MET A 239 -17.71 -19.32 7.90
C MET A 239 -17.65 -17.82 8.23
N ALA A 240 -18.79 -17.15 8.37
CA ALA A 240 -18.86 -15.73 8.70
C ALA A 240 -18.10 -15.42 10.00
N VAL A 241 -18.32 -16.18 11.07
CA VAL A 241 -17.61 -16.00 12.35
C VAL A 241 -16.10 -16.11 12.18
N LYS A 242 -15.62 -17.13 11.45
CA LYS A 242 -14.18 -17.34 11.21
C LYS A 242 -13.56 -16.20 10.39
N VAL A 243 -14.23 -15.78 9.32
CA VAL A 243 -13.76 -14.70 8.44
C VAL A 243 -13.70 -13.39 9.20
N ILE A 244 -14.76 -13.02 9.93
CA ILE A 244 -14.84 -11.79 10.70
C ILE A 244 -13.80 -11.77 11.82
N TYR A 245 -13.67 -12.87 12.58
CA TYR A 245 -12.64 -12.97 13.61
C TYR A 245 -11.24 -12.75 13.05
N ASN A 246 -10.89 -13.41 11.95
CA ASN A 246 -9.61 -13.21 11.27
C ASN A 246 -9.46 -11.79 10.75
N ALA A 247 -10.47 -11.25 10.05
CA ALA A 247 -10.44 -9.94 9.44
C ALA A 247 -10.24 -8.82 10.49
N LYS A 248 -10.84 -8.95 11.67
CA LYS A 248 -10.70 -7.94 12.73
C LYS A 248 -9.50 -8.15 13.64
N THR A 249 -9.15 -9.40 13.99
CA THR A 249 -8.24 -9.63 15.13
C THR A 249 -6.83 -10.08 14.76
N SER A 250 -6.58 -10.52 13.53
CA SER A 250 -5.26 -10.98 13.11
C SER A 250 -4.20 -9.87 13.16
N ARG A 251 -4.56 -8.64 12.81
CA ARG A 251 -3.73 -7.43 12.92
C ARG A 251 -4.60 -6.18 12.80
N ILE A 252 -4.87 -5.50 13.91
CA ILE A 252 -5.80 -4.36 13.96
C ILE A 252 -5.28 -3.06 13.34
N GLY A 253 -3.96 -2.83 13.39
CA GLY A 253 -3.34 -1.56 12.98
C GLY A 253 -2.97 -1.50 11.50
N VAL A 254 -3.74 -2.14 10.60
CA VAL A 254 -3.52 -2.16 9.14
C VAL A 254 -4.79 -1.84 8.38
N CYS A 255 -4.64 -1.23 7.22
CA CYS A 255 -5.75 -0.71 6.42
C CYS A 255 -6.72 -1.78 5.85
N ASN A 256 -6.31 -3.05 5.78
CA ASN A 256 -7.17 -4.15 5.34
C ASN A 256 -7.84 -4.91 6.50
N ALA A 257 -7.71 -4.42 7.75
CA ALA A 257 -8.49 -4.95 8.86
C ALA A 257 -9.97 -4.57 8.71
N CYS A 258 -10.87 -5.48 9.10
CA CYS A 258 -12.30 -5.18 9.09
C CYS A 258 -12.64 -4.14 10.17
N GLU A 259 -13.31 -3.07 9.79
CA GLU A 259 -13.74 -2.00 10.68
C GLU A 259 -15.27 -1.95 10.85
N SER A 260 -15.99 -2.47 9.86
CA SER A 260 -17.45 -2.45 9.82
C SER A 260 -18.03 -3.79 9.41
N LEU A 261 -19.10 -4.22 10.10
CA LEU A 261 -19.93 -5.35 9.71
C LEU A 261 -21.28 -4.86 9.21
N VAL A 262 -21.76 -5.47 8.12
CA VAL A 262 -23.12 -5.33 7.66
C VAL A 262 -23.78 -6.71 7.74
N ILE A 263 -24.94 -6.82 8.39
CA ILE A 263 -25.54 -8.14 8.64
C ILE A 263 -27.01 -8.12 8.23
N HIS A 264 -27.41 -9.06 7.37
CA HIS A 264 -28.79 -9.20 6.99
C HIS A 264 -29.67 -9.62 8.18
N LYS A 265 -30.80 -8.94 8.42
CA LYS A 265 -31.67 -9.18 9.59
C LYS A 265 -32.18 -10.62 9.69
N ALA A 266 -32.36 -11.31 8.57
CA ALA A 266 -32.80 -12.70 8.55
C ALA A 266 -31.86 -13.65 9.32
N VAL A 267 -30.56 -13.36 9.35
CA VAL A 267 -29.55 -14.18 10.02
C VAL A 267 -28.98 -13.50 11.28
N ALA A 268 -29.28 -12.23 11.52
CA ALA A 268 -28.68 -11.42 12.57
C ALA A 268 -28.86 -12.02 13.97
N LYS A 269 -30.06 -12.52 14.32
CA LYS A 269 -30.33 -13.17 15.62
C LYS A 269 -29.46 -14.38 15.90
N GLN A 270 -29.05 -15.10 14.86
CA GLN A 270 -28.17 -16.27 14.97
C GLN A 270 -26.69 -15.84 14.88
N ALA A 271 -26.34 -14.99 13.93
CA ALA A 271 -24.97 -14.63 13.62
C ALA A 271 -24.34 -13.70 14.67
N ILE A 272 -25.05 -12.63 15.09
CA ILE A 272 -24.52 -11.60 15.97
C ILE A 272 -24.00 -12.16 17.30
N PRO A 273 -24.75 -13.00 18.07
CA PRO A 273 -24.24 -13.53 19.34
C PRO A 273 -22.99 -14.39 19.17
N LEU A 274 -22.87 -15.14 18.06
CA LEU A 274 -21.70 -15.98 17.78
C LEU A 274 -20.49 -15.12 17.41
N ILE A 275 -20.68 -14.11 16.58
CA ILE A 275 -19.64 -13.13 16.19
C ILE A 275 -19.12 -12.38 17.41
N VAL A 276 -20.03 -11.81 18.22
CA VAL A 276 -19.67 -11.07 19.44
C VAL A 276 -18.93 -11.96 20.43
N ASN A 277 -19.35 -13.24 20.55
CA ASN A 277 -18.67 -14.20 21.43
C ASN A 277 -17.23 -14.49 20.97
N ALA A 278 -17.00 -14.66 19.67
CA ALA A 278 -15.66 -14.85 19.11
C ALA A 278 -14.79 -13.59 19.30
N LEU A 279 -15.30 -12.42 18.98
CA LEU A 279 -14.60 -11.13 19.11
C LEU A 279 -14.23 -10.79 20.56
N LYS A 280 -15.04 -11.25 21.54
CA LYS A 280 -14.76 -11.06 22.97
C LYS A 280 -13.44 -11.69 23.41
N GLU A 281 -12.96 -12.76 22.76
CA GLU A 281 -11.66 -13.37 23.08
C GLU A 281 -10.49 -12.37 22.97
N LYS A 282 -10.64 -11.35 22.15
CA LYS A 282 -9.68 -10.25 21.98
C LYS A 282 -10.13 -8.91 22.54
N ASN A 283 -11.19 -8.92 23.37
CA ASN A 283 -11.81 -7.72 23.96
C ASN A 283 -12.21 -6.68 22.93
N VAL A 284 -12.73 -7.10 21.77
CA VAL A 284 -13.20 -6.18 20.74
C VAL A 284 -14.51 -5.54 21.22
N GLU A 285 -14.57 -4.20 21.25
CA GLU A 285 -15.77 -3.43 21.46
C GLU A 285 -16.63 -3.47 20.20
N VAL A 286 -17.88 -3.85 20.34
CA VAL A 286 -18.83 -3.92 19.22
C VAL A 286 -19.85 -2.80 19.36
N ARG A 287 -19.92 -1.88 18.39
CA ARG A 287 -20.88 -0.78 18.31
C ARG A 287 -21.93 -1.11 17.27
N GLY A 288 -23.20 -1.03 17.61
CA GLY A 288 -24.26 -1.46 16.69
C GLY A 288 -25.47 -0.56 16.65
N ASP A 289 -26.28 -0.75 15.62
CA ASP A 289 -27.62 -0.14 15.54
C ASP A 289 -28.59 -0.78 16.54
N GLU A 290 -29.78 -0.22 16.63
CA GLU A 290 -30.81 -0.68 17.60
C GLU A 290 -31.16 -2.17 17.44
N TYR A 291 -31.22 -2.69 16.21
CA TYR A 291 -31.55 -4.10 15.97
C TYR A 291 -30.40 -5.02 16.37
N ALA A 292 -29.16 -4.61 16.11
CA ALA A 292 -27.98 -5.36 16.56
C ALA A 292 -27.93 -5.44 18.10
N MET A 293 -28.21 -4.35 18.81
CA MET A 293 -28.32 -4.32 20.27
C MET A 293 -29.45 -5.24 20.82
N GLN A 294 -30.55 -5.38 20.09
CA GLN A 294 -31.60 -6.34 20.45
C GLN A 294 -31.16 -7.81 20.28
N CYS A 295 -30.22 -8.07 19.37
CA CYS A 295 -29.67 -9.41 19.15
C CYS A 295 -28.65 -9.81 20.24
N ASP A 296 -27.88 -8.85 20.77
CA ASP A 296 -26.90 -9.09 21.83
C ASP A 296 -26.71 -7.85 22.71
N SER A 297 -27.01 -7.99 24.00
CA SER A 297 -26.94 -6.89 24.98
C SER A 297 -25.52 -6.38 25.31
N ARG A 298 -24.47 -7.04 24.80
CA ARG A 298 -23.07 -6.63 24.95
C ARG A 298 -22.68 -5.55 23.94
N ILE A 299 -23.50 -5.33 22.91
CA ILE A 299 -23.29 -4.30 21.89
C ILE A 299 -23.65 -2.95 22.47
N VAL A 300 -22.76 -1.97 22.29
CA VAL A 300 -23.01 -0.58 22.65
C VAL A 300 -23.57 0.21 21.45
N PRO A 301 -24.31 1.31 21.68
CA PRO A 301 -24.89 2.06 20.56
C PRO A 301 -23.81 2.68 19.67
N ALA A 302 -23.96 2.51 18.37
CA ALA A 302 -23.16 3.20 17.36
C ALA A 302 -23.70 4.63 17.13
N SER A 303 -22.81 5.56 16.80
CA SER A 303 -23.12 6.88 16.27
C SER A 303 -23.00 6.90 14.73
N ASP A 304 -23.45 7.96 14.10
CA ASP A 304 -23.33 8.10 12.65
C ASP A 304 -21.86 8.14 12.17
N ASP A 305 -20.95 8.63 13.01
CA ASP A 305 -19.52 8.65 12.71
C ASP A 305 -18.89 7.26 12.67
N ASP A 306 -19.47 6.27 13.38
CA ASP A 306 -18.95 4.92 13.46
C ASP A 306 -19.03 4.17 12.12
N TRP A 307 -19.96 4.54 11.23
CA TRP A 307 -20.12 3.85 9.95
C TRP A 307 -18.96 4.08 8.97
N GLY A 308 -18.31 5.24 9.05
CA GLY A 308 -17.18 5.62 8.20
C GLY A 308 -15.82 5.58 8.90
N MET A 309 -15.74 5.03 10.11
CA MET A 309 -14.55 5.13 10.96
C MET A 309 -13.54 4.00 10.71
N GLU A 310 -12.30 4.37 10.41
CA GLU A 310 -11.16 3.47 10.50
C GLU A 310 -10.60 3.54 11.93
N TYR A 311 -10.98 2.60 12.80
CA TYR A 311 -10.61 2.62 14.23
C TYR A 311 -9.14 2.32 14.47
N LEU A 312 -8.56 1.39 13.68
CA LEU A 312 -7.21 0.84 13.90
C LEU A 312 -7.01 0.30 15.33
N ASP A 313 -8.08 -0.16 15.95
CA ASP A 313 -8.16 -0.63 17.33
C ASP A 313 -9.12 -1.82 17.44
N TYR A 314 -9.23 -2.40 18.63
CA TYR A 314 -10.20 -3.46 18.95
C TYR A 314 -11.63 -2.90 19.09
N ILE A 315 -12.09 -2.21 18.06
CA ILE A 315 -13.44 -1.65 17.94
C ILE A 315 -13.97 -2.03 16.55
N ILE A 316 -15.25 -2.39 16.45
CA ILE A 316 -15.92 -2.68 15.18
C ILE A 316 -17.36 -2.21 15.20
N SER A 317 -17.84 -1.63 14.09
CA SER A 317 -19.26 -1.28 13.93
C SER A 317 -20.09 -2.43 13.34
N VAL A 318 -21.39 -2.46 13.65
CA VAL A 318 -22.36 -3.44 13.13
C VAL A 318 -23.62 -2.73 12.68
N LYS A 319 -23.91 -2.76 11.39
CA LYS A 319 -25.13 -2.28 10.76
C LYS A 319 -26.00 -3.47 10.36
N THR A 320 -27.31 -3.43 10.67
CA THR A 320 -28.25 -4.44 10.18
C THR A 320 -29.03 -3.90 8.98
N VAL A 321 -29.33 -4.77 8.01
CA VAL A 321 -30.00 -4.42 6.75
C VAL A 321 -31.08 -5.44 6.39
N ASP A 322 -32.05 -5.04 5.58
CA ASP A 322 -33.17 -5.88 5.15
C ASP A 322 -32.95 -6.53 3.76
N SER A 323 -31.89 -6.14 3.04
CA SER A 323 -31.59 -6.66 1.70
C SER A 323 -30.12 -6.48 1.33
N VAL A 324 -29.68 -7.20 0.28
CA VAL A 324 -28.37 -6.99 -0.34
C VAL A 324 -28.26 -5.59 -0.96
N ASP A 325 -29.36 -5.00 -1.43
CA ASP A 325 -29.38 -3.63 -1.97
C ASP A 325 -29.01 -2.61 -0.88
N GLU A 326 -29.62 -2.69 0.28
CA GLU A 326 -29.28 -1.82 1.42
C GLU A 326 -27.84 -2.04 1.89
N ALA A 327 -27.34 -3.28 1.85
CA ALA A 327 -25.95 -3.57 2.19
C ALA A 327 -24.98 -2.89 1.22
N ILE A 328 -25.22 -3.01 -0.09
CA ILE A 328 -24.40 -2.39 -1.12
C ILE A 328 -24.46 -0.86 -1.01
N GLU A 329 -25.63 -0.28 -0.81
CA GLU A 329 -25.79 1.18 -0.62
C GLU A 329 -25.02 1.67 0.62
N HIS A 330 -25.16 0.98 1.75
CA HIS A 330 -24.45 1.33 2.97
C HIS A 330 -22.92 1.23 2.78
N ILE A 331 -22.44 0.12 2.22
CA ILE A 331 -21.01 -0.08 1.97
C ILE A 331 -20.48 0.99 1.01
N ASN A 332 -21.17 1.26 -0.12
CA ASN A 332 -20.73 2.28 -1.09
C ASN A 332 -20.76 3.70 -0.51
N THR A 333 -21.57 3.96 0.50
CA THR A 333 -21.61 5.26 1.20
C THR A 333 -20.42 5.45 2.13
N TYR A 334 -19.99 4.40 2.84
CA TYR A 334 -19.06 4.52 3.95
C TYR A 334 -17.69 3.85 3.70
N ASN A 335 -17.55 3.02 2.66
CA ASN A 335 -16.28 2.38 2.34
C ASN A 335 -15.25 3.38 1.81
N THR A 336 -14.01 2.94 1.79
CA THR A 336 -12.89 3.68 1.21
C THR A 336 -12.41 3.09 -0.13
N GLY A 337 -13.13 2.11 -0.68
CA GLY A 337 -12.73 1.37 -1.88
C GLY A 337 -11.53 0.45 -1.66
N HIS A 338 -11.27 0.04 -0.41
CA HIS A 338 -10.06 -0.71 -0.06
C HIS A 338 -10.26 -2.22 -0.11
N SER A 339 -11.19 -2.77 0.67
CA SER A 339 -11.40 -4.23 0.75
C SER A 339 -12.74 -4.55 1.39
N GLU A 340 -13.65 -5.10 0.61
CA GLU A 340 -15.01 -5.39 1.04
C GLU A 340 -15.32 -6.87 0.79
N SER A 341 -15.96 -7.55 1.72
CA SER A 341 -16.26 -8.97 1.60
C SER A 341 -17.74 -9.26 1.79
N ILE A 342 -18.30 -10.15 0.98
CA ILE A 342 -19.61 -10.77 1.23
C ILE A 342 -19.42 -12.22 1.64
N ILE A 343 -20.18 -12.66 2.65
CA ILE A 343 -20.30 -14.06 3.03
C ILE A 343 -21.67 -14.54 2.57
N THR A 344 -21.70 -15.40 1.55
CA THR A 344 -22.94 -15.91 0.96
C THR A 344 -22.75 -17.25 0.25
N LYS A 345 -23.82 -18.01 0.12
CA LYS A 345 -23.93 -19.19 -0.75
C LYS A 345 -24.77 -18.89 -2.00
N ASP A 346 -25.38 -17.70 -2.08
CA ASP A 346 -26.16 -17.29 -3.24
C ASP A 346 -25.25 -16.73 -4.34
N TYR A 347 -25.35 -17.33 -5.52
CA TYR A 347 -24.53 -16.96 -6.68
C TYR A 347 -24.87 -15.55 -7.20
N ASN A 348 -26.14 -15.16 -7.17
CA ASN A 348 -26.57 -13.85 -7.71
C ASN A 348 -26.11 -12.73 -6.80
N ASN A 349 -26.29 -12.86 -5.46
CA ASN A 349 -25.84 -11.87 -4.50
C ASN A 349 -24.32 -11.73 -4.53
N ALA A 350 -23.58 -12.85 -4.70
CA ALA A 350 -22.11 -12.82 -4.83
C ALA A 350 -21.68 -12.01 -6.07
N ASN A 351 -22.28 -12.28 -7.25
CA ASN A 351 -21.93 -11.55 -8.48
C ASN A 351 -22.31 -10.08 -8.42
N ARG A 352 -23.50 -9.77 -7.91
CA ARG A 352 -23.93 -8.38 -7.70
C ARG A 352 -22.95 -7.61 -6.83
N PHE A 353 -22.53 -8.22 -5.71
CA PHE A 353 -21.55 -7.61 -4.81
C PHE A 353 -20.22 -7.36 -5.52
N LEU A 354 -19.73 -8.33 -6.33
CA LEU A 354 -18.49 -8.17 -7.11
C LEU A 354 -18.58 -7.07 -8.16
N ASP A 355 -19.77 -6.88 -8.77
CA ASP A 355 -19.97 -5.90 -9.84
C ASP A 355 -20.22 -4.48 -9.31
N GLU A 356 -20.88 -4.36 -8.14
CA GLU A 356 -21.36 -3.09 -7.61
C GLU A 356 -20.43 -2.49 -6.52
N ILE A 357 -19.50 -3.29 -5.96
CA ILE A 357 -18.53 -2.87 -4.93
C ILE A 357 -17.13 -2.76 -5.52
N ASP A 358 -16.45 -1.70 -5.15
CA ASP A 358 -15.16 -1.31 -5.77
C ASP A 358 -13.98 -2.26 -5.55
N ALA A 359 -13.88 -2.95 -4.40
CA ALA A 359 -12.78 -3.85 -4.06
C ALA A 359 -13.32 -5.09 -3.32
N ALA A 360 -14.02 -5.96 -4.05
CA ALA A 360 -14.90 -6.97 -3.51
C ALA A 360 -14.30 -8.38 -3.45
N TYR A 361 -14.63 -9.11 -2.39
CA TYR A 361 -14.28 -10.51 -2.12
C TYR A 361 -15.55 -11.31 -1.85
N VAL A 362 -15.53 -12.59 -2.19
CA VAL A 362 -16.59 -13.54 -1.82
C VAL A 362 -16.01 -14.61 -0.90
N ASN A 363 -16.59 -14.77 0.27
CA ASN A 363 -16.24 -15.82 1.25
C ASN A 363 -14.76 -15.82 1.67
N ALA A 364 -14.15 -14.65 1.73
CA ALA A 364 -12.75 -14.48 2.11
C ALA A 364 -12.56 -13.29 3.06
N SER A 365 -11.50 -13.33 3.85
CA SER A 365 -11.13 -12.24 4.76
C SER A 365 -10.62 -11.04 3.98
N THR A 366 -10.94 -9.81 4.41
CA THR A 366 -10.39 -8.57 3.88
C THR A 366 -8.87 -8.49 4.02
N ARG A 367 -8.29 -9.30 4.91
CA ARG A 367 -6.84 -9.43 5.14
C ARG A 367 -6.06 -9.94 3.92
N PHE A 368 -6.73 -10.52 2.94
CA PHE A 368 -6.10 -10.96 1.69
C PHE A 368 -5.77 -9.83 0.71
N SER A 369 -6.16 -8.57 0.96
CA SER A 369 -5.66 -7.41 0.20
C SER A 369 -4.18 -7.14 0.52
N ASP A 370 -3.31 -7.97 -0.02
CA ASP A 370 -1.88 -7.99 0.29
C ASP A 370 -1.10 -8.47 -0.94
N GLY A 371 0.04 -7.84 -1.23
CA GLY A 371 0.83 -8.15 -2.42
C GLY A 371 1.44 -9.55 -2.41
N PHE A 372 1.76 -10.11 -1.24
CA PHE A 372 2.23 -11.50 -1.15
C PHE A 372 1.09 -12.48 -1.41
N GLU A 373 -0.08 -12.23 -0.83
CA GLU A 373 -1.27 -13.07 -1.01
C GLU A 373 -1.76 -13.06 -2.47
N PHE A 374 -1.61 -11.92 -3.17
CA PHE A 374 -1.94 -11.80 -4.60
C PHE A 374 -0.85 -12.36 -5.53
N GLY A 375 0.26 -12.88 -4.98
CA GLY A 375 1.37 -13.42 -5.75
C GLY A 375 2.26 -12.35 -6.41
N PHE A 376 2.17 -11.08 -5.98
CA PHE A 376 3.03 -10.01 -6.48
C PHE A 376 4.39 -9.96 -5.78
N GLY A 377 4.59 -10.74 -4.73
CA GLY A 377 5.82 -10.90 -3.98
C GLY A 377 6.21 -9.70 -3.09
N ALA A 378 5.74 -8.50 -3.42
CA ALA A 378 5.92 -7.28 -2.63
C ALA A 378 4.93 -6.21 -3.07
N GLU A 379 4.69 -5.21 -2.22
CA GLU A 379 3.85 -4.06 -2.54
C GLU A 379 4.39 -2.76 -1.94
N ILE A 380 4.18 -1.64 -2.63
CA ILE A 380 4.46 -0.31 -2.09
C ILE A 380 3.27 0.24 -1.29
N GLY A 381 2.14 -0.42 -1.34
CA GLY A 381 0.90 -0.09 -0.67
C GLY A 381 -0.31 -0.50 -1.47
N ILE A 382 -1.49 -0.23 -0.91
CA ILE A 382 -2.77 -0.56 -1.51
C ILE A 382 -3.43 0.74 -1.97
N SER A 383 -3.67 0.85 -3.27
CA SER A 383 -4.36 2.01 -3.85
C SER A 383 -5.86 1.80 -3.86
N THR A 384 -6.59 2.84 -3.50
CA THR A 384 -8.06 2.86 -3.51
C THR A 384 -8.63 3.69 -4.68
N GLN A 385 -7.77 4.35 -5.46
CA GLN A 385 -8.22 5.18 -6.57
C GLN A 385 -8.57 4.36 -7.82
N LYS A 386 -9.46 4.90 -8.66
CA LYS A 386 -9.90 4.22 -9.91
C LYS A 386 -8.94 4.39 -11.07
N LEU A 387 -8.13 5.44 -11.04
CA LEU A 387 -7.19 5.76 -12.10
C LEU A 387 -5.83 5.13 -11.82
N HIS A 388 -5.23 4.48 -12.82
CA HIS A 388 -3.94 3.79 -12.83
C HIS A 388 -3.97 2.46 -12.08
N ALA A 389 -3.55 2.42 -10.79
CA ALA A 389 -3.49 1.18 -10.00
C ALA A 389 -4.59 1.17 -8.94
N ARG A 390 -5.20 0.00 -8.72
CA ARG A 390 -6.18 -0.26 -7.67
C ARG A 390 -5.84 -1.59 -6.97
N GLY A 391 -5.99 -1.63 -5.65
CA GLY A 391 -5.54 -2.76 -4.84
C GLY A 391 -4.03 -2.75 -4.56
N PRO A 392 -3.43 -3.89 -4.22
CA PRO A 392 -2.00 -4.00 -3.92
C PRO A 392 -1.13 -3.60 -5.11
N MET A 393 -0.17 -2.70 -4.87
CA MET A 393 0.69 -2.14 -5.91
C MET A 393 2.06 -2.83 -5.92
N GLY A 394 2.18 -3.91 -6.70
CA GLY A 394 3.46 -4.57 -7.00
C GLY A 394 4.23 -3.88 -8.14
N LEU A 395 5.21 -4.58 -8.71
CA LEU A 395 6.13 -4.04 -9.73
C LEU A 395 5.41 -3.48 -10.96
N LYS A 396 4.35 -4.13 -11.44
CA LYS A 396 3.59 -3.67 -12.62
C LYS A 396 2.89 -2.33 -12.39
N ALA A 397 2.44 -2.06 -11.18
CA ALA A 397 1.82 -0.79 -10.81
C ALA A 397 2.79 0.40 -10.80
N LEU A 398 4.10 0.14 -10.69
CA LEU A 398 5.16 1.15 -10.80
C LEU A 398 5.66 1.35 -12.24
N THR A 399 4.89 0.90 -13.22
CA THR A 399 5.18 1.05 -14.65
C THR A 399 3.96 1.59 -15.40
N THR A 400 4.21 2.10 -16.59
CA THR A 400 3.17 2.49 -17.54
C THR A 400 3.44 1.87 -18.90
N THR A 401 2.58 2.12 -19.88
CA THR A 401 2.77 1.65 -21.25
C THR A 401 2.95 2.80 -22.21
N LYS A 402 3.76 2.59 -23.26
CA LYS A 402 3.84 3.49 -24.40
C LYS A 402 3.62 2.71 -25.70
N TYR A 403 3.13 3.40 -26.72
CA TYR A 403 3.08 2.84 -28.05
C TYR A 403 4.47 2.84 -28.70
N VAL A 404 4.79 1.73 -29.36
CA VAL A 404 5.95 1.60 -30.25
C VAL A 404 5.45 1.36 -31.66
N ILE A 405 6.01 2.06 -32.63
CA ILE A 405 5.56 2.03 -34.01
C ILE A 405 6.76 1.72 -34.91
N TYR A 406 6.64 0.68 -35.70
CA TYR A 406 7.60 0.33 -36.74
C TYR A 406 6.99 0.63 -38.10
N GLY A 407 7.73 1.32 -38.93
CA GLY A 407 7.32 1.68 -40.28
C GLY A 407 8.48 1.55 -41.26
N GLU A 408 8.18 1.63 -42.55
CA GLU A 408 9.09 1.57 -43.70
C GLU A 408 8.95 2.84 -44.57
N GLY A 409 8.71 4.00 -43.93
CA GLY A 409 8.56 5.27 -44.63
C GLY A 409 7.10 5.67 -44.93
N GLN A 410 6.11 5.04 -44.32
CA GLN A 410 4.71 5.43 -44.48
C GLN A 410 4.50 6.87 -44.04
N ILE A 411 3.76 7.63 -44.87
CA ILE A 411 3.33 8.99 -44.58
C ILE A 411 1.80 9.05 -44.38
N ARG A 412 1.33 10.00 -43.60
CA ARG A 412 -0.10 10.29 -43.47
C ARG A 412 -0.54 11.14 -44.66
N GLN A 413 -1.56 10.64 -45.38
CA GLN A 413 -2.23 11.39 -46.45
C GLN A 413 -3.29 12.32 -45.88
#